data_0918411aaf2e8d84e1f67f60d2750a7a
#
_entry.id   0918411aaf2e8d84e1f67f60d2750a7a
#
_cell.length_a   1.000
_cell.length_b   1.000
_cell.length_c   1.000
_cell.angle_alpha   90.00
_cell.angle_beta   90.00
_cell.angle_gamma   90.00
#
_symmetry.space_group_name_H-M   'P 1'
#
loop_
_entity.id
_entity.type
_entity.pdbx_description
1 polymer ?
#
loop_
_entity_poly.entity_id
_entity_poly.type
_entity_poly.pdbx_seq_one_letter_code
_entity_poly.pdbx_strand_id
1 'polypeptide(L)'
;MYFIDGSRLKTGTNFFTPILPPAMEVLQRYNFQLPKLSNQKANDYLHLIESRLGINKSMTFHVARHSFATLSLSHDVPIEKVARMLGHTDIKTTQIYAKILKTTVEKHAFNLSNAIL
;
A
#
# COMPACT_ATOMS: atom_id res chain seq x y z
N MET A 1 -1.97 6.34 -16.84
CA MET A 1 -2.24 6.10 -15.40
C MET A 1 -1.99 7.37 -14.60
N TYR A 2 -2.81 7.64 -13.62
CA TYR A 2 -2.68 8.82 -12.78
C TYR A 2 -1.94 8.49 -11.49
N PHE A 3 -1.27 9.49 -10.93
CA PHE A 3 -0.46 9.35 -9.72
C PHE A 3 -0.79 10.48 -8.74
N ILE A 4 -0.57 10.21 -7.45
CA ILE A 4 -0.56 11.23 -6.40
C ILE A 4 0.88 11.53 -6.07
N ASP A 5 1.28 12.77 -6.24
CA ASP A 5 2.61 13.26 -5.91
C ASP A 5 2.49 14.29 -4.78
N GLY A 6 3.24 14.10 -3.72
CA GLY A 6 3.14 14.98 -2.57
C GLY A 6 4.22 14.73 -1.53
N SER A 7 4.04 15.36 -0.37
CA SER A 7 4.96 15.23 0.77
C SER A 7 4.18 14.90 2.02
N ARG A 8 4.74 14.02 2.85
CA ARG A 8 4.16 13.70 4.16
C ARG A 8 4.36 14.87 5.12
N LEU A 9 3.28 15.32 5.74
CA LEU A 9 3.33 16.41 6.72
C LEU A 9 4.22 16.05 7.91
N LYS A 10 4.20 14.80 8.34
CA LYS A 10 4.92 14.34 9.53
C LYS A 10 6.44 14.29 9.34
N THR A 11 6.91 13.93 8.15
CA THR A 11 8.33 13.69 7.88
C THR A 11 8.92 14.58 6.81
N GLY A 12 8.09 15.29 6.04
CA GLY A 12 8.53 16.05 4.86
C GLY A 12 8.97 15.20 3.69
N THR A 13 8.90 13.88 3.80
CA THR A 13 9.33 12.96 2.75
C THR A 13 8.36 12.97 1.57
N ASN A 14 8.89 13.06 0.37
CA ASN A 14 8.11 12.97 -0.84
C ASN A 14 7.59 11.55 -1.06
N PHE A 15 6.37 11.44 -1.55
CA PHE A 15 5.80 10.19 -1.99
C PHE A 15 5.26 10.31 -3.40
N PHE A 16 5.20 9.19 -4.10
CA PHE A 16 4.69 9.09 -5.45
C PHE A 16 3.93 7.77 -5.55
N THR A 17 2.60 7.86 -5.63
CA THR A 17 1.73 6.69 -5.52
C THR A 17 0.79 6.61 -6.71
N PRO A 18 0.65 5.44 -7.35
CA PRO A 18 -0.31 5.29 -8.44
C PRO A 18 -1.75 5.32 -7.91
N ILE A 19 -2.65 5.86 -8.71
CA ILE A 19 -4.08 5.76 -8.45
C ILE A 19 -4.57 4.53 -9.21
N LEU A 20 -4.77 3.44 -8.49
CA LEU A 20 -5.24 2.20 -9.08
C LEU A 20 -6.72 2.29 -9.45
N PRO A 21 -7.21 1.45 -10.38
CA PRO A 21 -8.58 1.56 -10.90
C PRO A 21 -9.68 1.65 -9.84
N PRO A 22 -9.68 0.84 -8.74
CA PRO A 22 -10.71 0.98 -7.71
C PRO A 22 -10.70 2.34 -7.02
N ALA A 23 -9.49 2.90 -6.77
CA ALA A 23 -9.37 4.22 -6.16
C ALA A 23 -9.81 5.32 -7.11
N MET A 24 -9.49 5.19 -8.41
CA MET A 24 -9.92 6.14 -9.43
C MET A 24 -11.44 6.18 -9.54
N GLU A 25 -12.10 5.04 -9.47
CA GLU A 25 -13.56 4.96 -9.50
C GLU A 25 -14.19 5.77 -8.35
N VAL A 26 -13.64 5.63 -7.14
CA VAL A 26 -14.10 6.40 -5.97
C VAL A 26 -13.88 7.90 -6.18
N LEU A 27 -12.70 8.29 -6.64
CA LEU A 27 -12.38 9.70 -6.90
C LEU A 27 -13.32 10.32 -7.92
N GLN A 28 -13.62 9.62 -9.00
CA GLN A 28 -14.53 10.09 -10.03
C GLN A 28 -15.96 10.26 -9.50
N ARG A 29 -16.39 9.34 -8.63
CA ARG A 29 -17.72 9.40 -8.00
C ARG A 29 -17.89 10.66 -7.16
N TYR A 30 -16.84 11.16 -6.55
CA TYR A 30 -16.83 12.36 -5.72
C TYR A 30 -16.30 13.61 -6.44
N ASN A 31 -16.14 13.55 -7.77
CA ASN A 31 -15.56 14.65 -8.56
C ASN A 31 -14.20 15.11 -8.04
N PHE A 32 -13.37 14.18 -7.57
CA PHE A 32 -12.04 14.44 -7.00
C PHE A 32 -12.05 15.32 -5.74
N GLN A 33 -13.20 15.42 -5.08
CA GLN A 33 -13.37 16.18 -3.84
C GLN A 33 -13.85 15.26 -2.74
N LEU A 34 -12.90 14.60 -2.09
CA LEU A 34 -13.21 13.70 -0.99
C LEU A 34 -13.57 14.49 0.28
N PRO A 35 -14.49 13.97 1.09
CA PRO A 35 -14.80 14.59 2.38
C PRO A 35 -13.58 14.55 3.31
N LYS A 36 -13.42 15.61 4.10
CA LYS A 36 -12.37 15.65 5.11
C LYS A 36 -12.82 14.90 6.35
N LEU A 37 -12.06 13.89 6.72
CA LEU A 37 -12.27 13.10 7.93
C LEU A 37 -11.00 13.06 8.77
N SER A 38 -11.14 13.11 10.10
CA SER A 38 -10.02 12.84 10.99
C SER A 38 -9.64 11.35 10.90
N ASN A 39 -8.39 11.03 11.22
CA ASN A 39 -7.94 9.63 11.25
C ASN A 39 -8.79 8.78 12.19
N GLN A 40 -9.17 9.33 13.34
CA GLN A 40 -10.01 8.62 14.30
C GLN A 40 -11.38 8.30 13.71
N LYS A 41 -12.05 9.28 13.10
CA LYS A 41 -13.36 9.07 12.49
C LYS A 41 -13.32 8.05 11.35
N ALA A 42 -12.30 8.15 10.51
CA ALA A 42 -12.13 7.22 9.41
C ALA A 42 -11.86 5.80 9.90
N ASN A 43 -11.06 5.62 10.96
CA ASN A 43 -10.86 4.33 11.59
C ASN A 43 -12.14 3.80 12.22
N ASP A 44 -12.95 4.66 12.82
CA ASP A 44 -14.26 4.28 13.38
C ASP A 44 -15.19 3.74 12.28
N TYR A 45 -15.22 4.38 11.11
CA TYR A 45 -15.97 3.87 9.97
C TYR A 45 -15.42 2.54 9.46
N LEU A 46 -14.11 2.36 9.45
CA LEU A 46 -13.50 1.09 9.05
C LEU A 46 -13.88 -0.04 10.02
N HIS A 47 -13.93 0.24 11.32
CA HIS A 47 -14.39 -0.74 12.31
C HIS A 47 -15.86 -1.08 12.14
N LEU A 48 -16.68 -0.12 11.75
CA LEU A 48 -18.08 -0.38 11.45
C LEU A 48 -18.23 -1.29 10.22
N ILE A 49 -17.43 -1.06 9.19
CA ILE A 49 -17.42 -1.88 7.97
C ILE A 49 -16.99 -3.32 8.31
N GLU A 50 -15.90 -3.49 9.08
CA GLU A 50 -15.44 -4.82 9.46
C GLU A 50 -16.51 -5.60 10.24
N SER A 51 -17.22 -4.90 11.14
CA SER A 51 -18.29 -5.50 11.92
C SER A 51 -19.45 -5.97 11.02
N ARG A 52 -19.86 -5.14 10.07
CA ARG A 52 -20.98 -5.46 9.17
C ARG A 52 -20.65 -6.57 8.17
N LEU A 53 -19.38 -6.68 7.77
CA LEU A 53 -18.93 -7.68 6.82
C LEU A 53 -18.44 -8.97 7.49
N GLY A 54 -18.43 -9.03 8.82
CA GLY A 54 -17.93 -10.18 9.55
C GLY A 54 -16.44 -10.42 9.37
N ILE A 55 -15.67 -9.34 9.10
CA ILE A 55 -14.22 -9.42 8.97
C ILE A 55 -13.62 -9.59 10.36
N ASN A 56 -12.88 -10.66 10.57
CA ASN A 56 -12.30 -10.99 11.87
C ASN A 56 -10.89 -10.42 12.07
N LYS A 57 -10.67 -9.21 11.58
CA LYS A 57 -9.41 -8.47 11.69
C LYS A 57 -9.71 -7.00 11.90
N SER A 58 -8.88 -6.33 12.69
CA SER A 58 -9.03 -4.89 12.91
C SER A 58 -8.59 -4.11 11.66
N MET A 59 -9.50 -3.37 11.07
CA MET A 59 -9.24 -2.53 9.89
C MET A 59 -8.93 -1.10 10.33
N THR A 60 -7.74 -0.64 9.97
CA THR A 60 -7.29 0.73 10.20
C THR A 60 -6.56 1.23 8.97
N PHE A 61 -6.30 2.55 8.88
CA PHE A 61 -5.45 3.09 7.84
C PHE A 61 -4.05 2.47 7.84
N HIS A 62 -3.51 2.21 9.02
CA HIS A 62 -2.20 1.60 9.14
C HIS A 62 -2.19 0.18 8.57
N VAL A 63 -3.23 -0.60 8.83
CA VAL A 63 -3.40 -1.94 8.26
C VAL A 63 -3.57 -1.86 6.74
N ALA A 64 -4.35 -0.89 6.25
CA ALA A 64 -4.52 -0.69 4.81
C ALA A 64 -3.17 -0.36 4.13
N ARG A 65 -2.35 0.47 4.78
CA ARG A 65 -1.02 0.82 4.30
C ARG A 65 -0.10 -0.40 4.26
N HIS A 66 -0.11 -1.22 5.31
CA HIS A 66 0.63 -2.49 5.33
C HIS A 66 0.15 -3.45 4.24
N SER A 67 -1.15 -3.56 4.05
CA SER A 67 -1.73 -4.43 3.02
C SER A 67 -1.33 -4.00 1.61
N PHE A 68 -1.30 -2.70 1.36
CA PHE A 68 -0.82 -2.16 0.09
C PHE A 68 0.65 -2.53 -0.15
N ALA A 69 1.49 -2.38 0.87
CA ALA A 69 2.91 -2.72 0.77
C ALA A 69 3.12 -4.22 0.51
N THR A 70 2.43 -5.08 1.25
CA THR A 70 2.56 -6.53 1.08
C THR A 70 2.04 -6.98 -0.29
N LEU A 71 0.92 -6.42 -0.74
CA LEU A 71 0.37 -6.72 -2.06
C LEU A 71 1.32 -6.29 -3.17
N SER A 72 1.89 -5.10 -3.05
CA SER A 72 2.85 -4.57 -4.05
C SER A 72 4.09 -5.46 -4.15
N LEU A 73 4.67 -5.84 -3.01
CA LEU A 73 5.85 -6.71 -2.98
C LEU A 73 5.53 -8.11 -3.54
N SER A 74 4.34 -8.64 -3.28
CA SER A 74 3.92 -9.94 -3.82
C SER A 74 3.70 -9.91 -5.33
N HIS A 75 3.52 -8.74 -5.91
CA HIS A 75 3.42 -8.53 -7.36
C HIS A 75 4.73 -7.98 -7.96
N ASP A 76 5.85 -8.29 -7.31
CA ASP A 76 7.20 -8.03 -7.82
C ASP A 76 7.58 -6.55 -7.91
N VAL A 77 6.89 -5.67 -7.19
CA VAL A 77 7.31 -4.28 -7.09
C VAL A 77 8.56 -4.21 -6.20
N PRO A 78 9.68 -3.62 -6.69
CA PRO A 78 10.90 -3.51 -5.89
C PRO A 78 10.67 -2.75 -4.58
N ILE A 79 11.36 -3.14 -3.52
CA ILE A 79 11.17 -2.57 -2.19
C ILE A 79 11.46 -1.06 -2.14
N GLU A 80 12.44 -0.58 -2.92
CA GLU A 80 12.74 0.84 -3.02
C GLU A 80 11.56 1.64 -3.59
N LYS A 81 10.86 1.05 -4.54
CA LYS A 81 9.67 1.66 -5.15
C LYS A 81 8.49 1.68 -4.18
N VAL A 82 8.29 0.60 -3.44
CA VAL A 82 7.27 0.54 -2.39
C VAL A 82 7.55 1.60 -1.33
N ALA A 83 8.81 1.73 -0.88
CA ALA A 83 9.21 2.75 0.07
C ALA A 83 8.87 4.16 -0.43
N ARG A 84 9.13 4.45 -1.70
CA ARG A 84 8.81 5.73 -2.32
C ARG A 84 7.30 5.97 -2.42
N MET A 85 6.54 4.96 -2.78
CA MET A 85 5.07 5.04 -2.83
C MET A 85 4.49 5.37 -1.46
N LEU A 86 5.08 4.83 -0.40
CA LEU A 86 4.64 5.04 0.98
C LEU A 86 5.23 6.30 1.62
N GLY A 87 6.22 6.92 0.98
CA GLY A 87 6.90 8.10 1.54
C GLY A 87 7.80 7.78 2.72
N HIS A 88 8.45 6.62 2.72
CA HIS A 88 9.44 6.27 3.73
C HIS A 88 10.78 6.93 3.42
N THR A 89 11.40 7.60 4.40
CA THR A 89 12.74 8.17 4.28
C THR A 89 13.81 7.10 4.35
N ASP A 90 13.56 6.04 5.10
CA ASP A 90 14.50 4.97 5.37
C ASP A 90 13.88 3.64 4.93
N ILE A 91 14.62 2.93 4.10
CA ILE A 91 14.22 1.61 3.63
C ILE A 91 14.04 0.61 4.79
N LYS A 92 14.70 0.85 5.92
CA LYS A 92 14.53 0.02 7.13
C LYS A 92 13.08 -0.08 7.57
N THR A 93 12.31 0.99 7.41
CA THR A 93 10.88 0.98 7.73
C THR A 93 10.11 -0.03 6.87
N THR A 94 10.60 -0.28 5.65
CA THR A 94 10.00 -1.23 4.71
C THR A 94 10.54 -2.65 4.90
N GLN A 95 11.66 -2.82 5.60
CA GLN A 95 12.27 -4.14 5.83
C GLN A 95 11.43 -5.08 6.71
N ILE A 96 10.41 -4.58 7.39
CA ILE A 96 9.45 -5.42 8.08
C ILE A 96 8.75 -6.40 7.12
N TYR A 97 8.82 -6.15 5.82
CA TYR A 97 8.27 -7.02 4.77
C TYR A 97 9.30 -7.98 4.19
N ALA A 98 10.46 -8.13 4.83
CA ALA A 98 11.58 -8.94 4.32
C ALA A 98 11.19 -10.40 4.01
N LYS A 99 10.28 -10.97 4.78
CA LYS A 99 9.79 -12.34 4.54
C LYS A 99 9.12 -12.47 3.17
N ILE A 100 8.32 -11.49 2.78
CA ILE A 100 7.64 -11.47 1.48
C ILE A 100 8.68 -11.31 0.37
N LEU A 101 9.66 -10.44 0.57
CA LEU A 101 10.75 -10.21 -0.37
C LEU A 101 11.55 -11.51 -0.59
N LYS A 102 11.84 -12.24 0.48
CA LYS A 102 12.53 -13.55 0.39
C LYS A 102 11.74 -14.54 -0.47
N THR A 103 10.44 -14.65 -0.26
CA THR A 103 9.57 -15.52 -1.07
C THR A 103 9.59 -15.11 -2.54
N THR A 104 9.59 -13.83 -2.82
CA THR A 104 9.68 -13.29 -4.19
C THR A 104 11.03 -13.66 -4.84
N VAL A 105 12.14 -13.55 -4.10
CA VAL A 105 13.46 -13.93 -4.60
C VAL A 105 13.49 -15.43 -4.92
N GLU A 106 12.97 -16.26 -4.07
CA GLU A 106 12.90 -17.72 -4.30
C GLU A 106 12.10 -18.04 -5.57
N LYS A 107 10.97 -17.39 -5.76
CA LYS A 107 10.14 -17.53 -6.95
C LYS A 107 10.91 -17.14 -8.23
N HIS A 108 11.60 -16.01 -8.20
CA HIS A 108 12.38 -15.55 -9.34
C HIS A 108 13.57 -16.44 -9.62
N ALA A 109 14.24 -16.95 -8.60
CA ALA A 109 15.34 -17.89 -8.75
C ALA A 109 14.88 -19.20 -9.41
N PHE A 110 13.73 -19.71 -9.02
CA PHE A 110 13.12 -20.87 -9.63
C PHE A 110 12.80 -20.64 -11.11
N ASN A 111 12.21 -19.52 -11.44
CA ASN A 111 11.89 -19.14 -12.82
C ASN A 111 13.18 -19.00 -13.67
N LEU A 112 14.22 -18.39 -13.10
CA LEU A 112 15.50 -18.27 -13.78
C LEU A 112 16.11 -19.64 -14.04
N SER A 113 16.10 -20.52 -13.04
CA SER A 113 16.62 -21.90 -13.19
C SER A 113 15.92 -22.63 -14.34
N ASN A 114 14.61 -22.52 -14.44
CA ASN A 114 13.86 -23.16 -15.53
C ASN A 114 14.17 -22.53 -16.89
N ALA A 115 14.44 -21.23 -16.94
CA ALA A 115 14.72 -20.52 -18.19
C ALA A 115 16.08 -20.89 -18.81
N ILE A 116 17.04 -21.27 -17.98
CA ILE A 116 18.42 -21.59 -18.45
C ILE A 116 18.73 -23.09 -18.56
N LEU A 117 17.75 -23.92 -18.27
CA LEU A 117 17.84 -25.36 -18.54
C LEU A 117 17.59 -25.65 -20.01
#